data_a404d94542965e4364d5cabb49ca1ad8
#
_entry.id   a404d94542965e4364d5cabb49ca1ad8
#
_cell.length_a   1.000
_cell.length_b   1.000
_cell.length_c   1.000
_cell.angle_alpha   90.00
_cell.angle_beta   90.00
_cell.angle_gamma   90.00
#
_symmetry.space_group_name_H-M   'P 1'
#
loop_
_entity.id
_entity.type
_entity.pdbx_description
1 polymer ?
#
loop_
_entity_poly.entity_id
_entity_poly.type
_entity_poly.pdbx_seq_one_letter_code
_entity_poly.pdbx_strand_id
1 'polypeptide(L)'
;MSNMVNRREVLLRAGAAAALTALGTGPALSVVPGVPSSPFDADSTAAEVTAGIDLSGKTILITGVNSGLGLETMRVLAMRGAHVLGAARTQEKADSACQSVAGKTTPVVCELADFQGVVACATRVKALGKPIDVVICNAAVSEIPELRQVNGIEMHFAVNHLGHFILVNQLLASLRAADQGRVVVLSSTIRKQASETGIEFDNLSGKHDYDPGRAYAQTKLAAGLFSYELAKRLKGTRVTSNSVHPGVINTNINRNYSAFMKFVAC
;
A
#
# COMPACT_ATOMS: atom_id res chain seq x y z
N MET A 1 30.46 -27.54 15.96
CA MET A 1 30.66 -26.12 16.36
C MET A 1 30.48 -25.28 15.11
N SER A 2 29.29 -24.77 14.92
CA SER A 2 28.92 -23.92 13.76
C SER A 2 29.39 -22.51 14.02
N ASN A 3 30.37 -22.02 13.25
CA ASN A 3 30.78 -20.61 13.25
C ASN A 3 29.65 -19.79 12.63
N MET A 4 28.80 -19.23 13.47
CA MET A 4 27.91 -18.15 13.05
C MET A 4 28.77 -16.90 12.82
N VAL A 5 29.00 -16.59 11.54
CA VAL A 5 29.69 -15.37 11.14
C VAL A 5 28.83 -14.18 11.54
N ASN A 6 29.37 -13.29 12.38
CA ASN A 6 28.66 -12.11 12.88
C ASN A 6 28.36 -11.16 11.72
N ARG A 7 27.13 -10.66 11.66
CA ARG A 7 26.60 -9.71 10.64
C ARG A 7 27.53 -8.49 10.44
N ARG A 8 28.19 -8.03 11.49
CA ARG A 8 29.15 -6.93 11.48
C ARG A 8 30.45 -7.26 10.72
N GLU A 9 30.93 -8.49 10.81
CA GLU A 9 32.17 -8.93 10.13
C GLU A 9 31.97 -9.12 8.63
N VAL A 10 30.77 -9.57 8.18
CA VAL A 10 30.45 -9.71 6.75
C VAL A 10 30.39 -8.35 6.07
N LEU A 11 29.84 -7.34 6.74
CA LEU A 11 29.74 -5.96 6.21
C LEU A 11 31.10 -5.26 6.15
N LEU A 12 32.00 -5.50 7.11
CA LEU A 12 33.37 -4.98 7.11
C LEU A 12 34.23 -5.59 5.99
N ARG A 13 34.00 -6.86 5.65
CA ARG A 13 34.73 -7.55 4.57
C ARG A 13 34.24 -7.20 3.17
N ALA A 14 33.01 -6.70 3.01
CA ALA A 14 32.42 -6.35 1.71
C ALA A 14 32.65 -4.91 1.26
N GLY A 15 33.44 -4.10 1.99
CA GLY A 15 33.69 -2.70 1.62
C GLY A 15 32.48 -1.78 1.73
N ALA A 16 31.36 -2.27 2.26
CA ALA A 16 30.10 -1.53 2.40
C ALA A 16 30.03 -0.69 3.69
N ALA A 17 31.12 -0.57 4.44
CA ALA A 17 31.17 0.12 5.73
C ALA A 17 30.83 1.63 5.65
N ALA A 18 31.01 2.27 4.50
CA ALA A 18 30.71 3.69 4.33
C ALA A 18 29.21 4.01 4.20
N ALA A 19 28.39 3.02 3.82
CA ALA A 19 26.95 3.23 3.64
C ALA A 19 26.11 2.87 4.88
N LEU A 20 26.66 2.07 5.82
CA LEU A 20 25.93 1.61 7.02
C LEU A 20 26.21 2.42 8.29
N THR A 21 27.30 3.17 8.37
CA THR A 21 27.51 4.12 9.48
C THR A 21 26.53 5.30 9.48
N ALA A 22 25.80 5.50 8.36
CA ALA A 22 24.70 6.46 8.29
C ALA A 22 23.36 5.93 8.79
N LEU A 23 23.25 4.64 9.17
CA LEU A 23 22.03 4.03 9.71
C LEU A 23 22.03 3.87 11.22
N GLY A 24 23.13 4.21 11.88
CA GLY A 24 23.25 4.25 13.32
C GLY A 24 23.05 5.68 13.82
N THR A 25 21.95 5.94 14.53
CA THR A 25 21.55 7.26 15.05
C THR A 25 21.33 8.31 13.95
N GLY A 26 20.31 8.08 13.11
CA GLY A 26 19.76 9.17 12.31
C GLY A 26 19.34 10.29 13.27
N PRO A 27 19.54 11.57 12.90
CA PRO A 27 19.07 12.67 13.73
C PRO A 27 17.59 12.42 14.02
N ALA A 28 17.21 12.56 15.30
CA ALA A 28 15.81 12.57 15.69
C ALA A 28 15.07 13.38 14.62
N LEU A 29 14.06 12.78 13.98
CA LEU A 29 13.31 13.43 12.89
C LEU A 29 13.01 14.84 13.37
N SER A 30 13.64 15.84 12.77
CA SER A 30 13.45 17.23 13.17
C SER A 30 11.96 17.51 13.09
N VAL A 31 11.36 17.87 14.22
CA VAL A 31 9.93 18.21 14.29
C VAL A 31 9.73 19.35 13.31
N VAL A 32 9.04 19.08 12.22
CA VAL A 32 8.70 20.11 11.24
C VAL A 32 7.62 20.99 11.89
N PRO A 33 7.86 22.30 12.07
CA PRO A 33 6.88 23.17 12.71
C PRO A 33 5.52 23.08 12.03
N GLY A 34 4.45 22.90 12.82
CA GLY A 34 3.08 22.78 12.31
C GLY A 34 2.66 21.38 11.84
N VAL A 35 3.56 20.39 11.86
CA VAL A 35 3.20 18.98 11.62
C VAL A 35 2.94 18.31 12.98
N PRO A 36 1.75 17.71 13.19
CA PRO A 36 1.47 16.97 14.42
C PRO A 36 2.49 15.86 14.63
N SER A 37 3.10 15.78 15.79
CA SER A 37 3.94 14.66 16.19
C SER A 37 3.10 13.57 16.84
N SER A 38 3.51 12.31 16.65
CA SER A 38 2.89 11.15 17.31
C SER A 38 3.78 10.69 18.48
N PRO A 39 3.21 10.21 19.59
CA PRO A 39 3.99 9.58 20.66
C PRO A 39 4.44 8.16 20.27
N PHE A 40 3.98 7.63 19.15
CA PHE A 40 4.30 6.29 18.66
C PHE A 40 5.58 6.30 17.82
N ASP A 41 6.30 5.19 17.85
CA ASP A 41 7.58 4.96 17.19
C ASP A 41 7.58 3.70 16.31
N ALA A 42 8.77 3.22 15.93
CA ALA A 42 8.93 2.07 15.05
C ALA A 42 8.57 0.73 15.72
N ASP A 43 8.54 0.67 17.04
CA ASP A 43 8.23 -0.53 17.82
C ASP A 43 6.75 -0.58 18.21
N SER A 44 6.03 0.53 18.02
CA SER A 44 4.60 0.62 18.35
C SER A 44 3.75 -0.26 17.44
N THR A 45 2.92 -1.11 18.05
CA THR A 45 2.00 -1.98 17.31
C THR A 45 0.77 -1.23 16.78
N ALA A 46 0.16 -1.75 15.74
CA ALA A 46 -1.09 -1.17 15.21
C ALA A 46 -2.23 -1.18 16.25
N ALA A 47 -2.24 -2.15 17.17
CA ALA A 47 -3.20 -2.21 18.27
C ALA A 47 -2.97 -1.08 19.28
N GLU A 48 -1.73 -0.77 19.65
CA GLU A 48 -1.39 0.34 20.54
C GLU A 48 -1.72 1.69 19.89
N VAL A 49 -1.32 1.89 18.63
CA VAL A 49 -1.58 3.13 17.88
C VAL A 49 -3.07 3.44 17.78
N THR A 50 -3.91 2.41 17.74
CA THR A 50 -5.37 2.56 17.64
C THR A 50 -6.11 2.39 18.97
N ALA A 51 -5.40 2.29 20.09
CA ALA A 51 -6.05 2.13 21.41
C ALA A 51 -7.02 3.29 21.69
N GLY A 52 -8.21 2.96 22.16
CA GLY A 52 -9.25 3.93 22.47
C GLY A 52 -10.01 4.51 21.25
N ILE A 53 -9.64 4.15 20.03
CA ILE A 53 -10.38 4.57 18.84
C ILE A 53 -11.62 3.68 18.68
N ASP A 54 -12.80 4.29 18.57
CA ASP A 54 -14.05 3.63 18.19
C ASP A 54 -14.35 3.89 16.71
N LEU A 55 -14.45 2.81 15.93
CA LEU A 55 -14.81 2.82 14.52
C LEU A 55 -16.20 2.18 14.28
N SER A 56 -17.01 2.05 15.31
CA SER A 56 -18.38 1.55 15.17
C SER A 56 -19.16 2.37 14.13
N GLY A 57 -19.87 1.69 13.25
CA GLY A 57 -20.62 2.32 12.16
C GLY A 57 -19.80 2.72 10.94
N LYS A 58 -18.46 2.66 10.98
CA LYS A 58 -17.59 2.98 9.84
C LYS A 58 -17.48 1.79 8.90
N THR A 59 -17.54 2.06 7.59
CA THR A 59 -17.32 1.07 6.53
C THR A 59 -16.01 1.38 5.80
N ILE A 60 -15.10 0.40 5.77
CA ILE A 60 -13.74 0.57 5.26
C ILE A 60 -13.45 -0.49 4.20
N LEU A 61 -13.05 -0.09 3.01
CA LEU A 61 -12.57 -1.00 1.96
C LEU A 61 -11.04 -1.03 1.96
N ILE A 62 -10.47 -2.23 2.00
CA ILE A 62 -9.01 -2.44 1.95
C ILE A 62 -8.68 -3.40 0.83
N THR A 63 -7.74 -3.05 -0.06
CA THR A 63 -7.23 -3.96 -1.08
C THR A 63 -6.02 -4.76 -0.57
N GLY A 64 -5.92 -6.04 -0.97
CA GLY A 64 -4.77 -6.90 -0.64
C GLY A 64 -4.74 -7.38 0.80
N VAL A 65 -5.91 -7.81 1.33
CA VAL A 65 -6.07 -8.24 2.72
C VAL A 65 -5.61 -9.68 3.01
N ASN A 66 -5.18 -10.42 2.01
CA ASN A 66 -4.84 -11.85 2.17
C ASN A 66 -3.47 -12.09 2.83
N SER A 67 -2.69 -11.06 3.12
CA SER A 67 -1.42 -11.16 3.85
C SER A 67 -0.85 -9.79 4.23
N GLY A 68 0.20 -9.80 5.07
CA GLY A 68 1.04 -8.63 5.39
C GLY A 68 0.26 -7.46 5.94
N LEU A 69 0.63 -6.24 5.51
CA LEU A 69 0.03 -5.00 6.02
C LEU A 69 -1.48 -4.94 5.85
N GLY A 70 -2.01 -5.40 4.72
CA GLY A 70 -3.45 -5.37 4.46
C GLY A 70 -4.24 -6.25 5.44
N LEU A 71 -3.73 -7.45 5.74
CA LEU A 71 -4.36 -8.36 6.71
C LEU A 71 -4.32 -7.77 8.13
N GLU A 72 -3.16 -7.26 8.56
CA GLU A 72 -3.04 -6.66 9.90
C GLU A 72 -3.88 -5.39 10.03
N THR A 73 -3.92 -4.55 8.99
CA THR A 73 -4.79 -3.37 8.97
C THR A 73 -6.26 -3.76 9.08
N MET A 74 -6.71 -4.79 8.33
CA MET A 74 -8.07 -5.31 8.43
C MET A 74 -8.37 -5.80 9.84
N ARG A 75 -7.46 -6.59 10.43
CA ARG A 75 -7.60 -7.14 11.78
C ARG A 75 -7.80 -6.04 12.82
N VAL A 76 -6.95 -5.02 12.79
CA VAL A 76 -6.99 -3.96 13.80
C VAL A 76 -8.22 -3.07 13.62
N LEU A 77 -8.57 -2.69 12.38
CA LEU A 77 -9.75 -1.86 12.14
C LEU A 77 -11.06 -2.59 12.50
N ALA A 78 -11.16 -3.90 12.20
CA ALA A 78 -12.30 -4.71 12.62
C ALA A 78 -12.37 -4.84 14.15
N MET A 79 -11.23 -5.02 14.82
CA MET A 79 -11.13 -5.03 16.29
C MET A 79 -11.60 -3.70 16.92
N ARG A 80 -11.47 -2.58 16.20
CA ARG A 80 -11.98 -1.27 16.63
C ARG A 80 -13.45 -1.01 16.25
N GLY A 81 -14.17 -2.03 15.78
CA GLY A 81 -15.61 -1.96 15.51
C GLY A 81 -15.97 -1.59 14.07
N ALA A 82 -15.00 -1.35 13.18
CA ALA A 82 -15.29 -1.07 11.78
C ALA A 82 -15.89 -2.28 11.06
N HIS A 83 -16.78 -2.02 10.10
CA HIS A 83 -17.13 -3.00 9.08
C HIS A 83 -16.10 -2.94 7.95
N VAL A 84 -15.22 -3.95 7.87
CA VAL A 84 -14.15 -3.97 6.87
C VAL A 84 -14.52 -4.84 5.68
N LEU A 85 -14.54 -4.22 4.50
CA LEU A 85 -14.68 -4.88 3.21
C LEU A 85 -13.27 -5.33 2.78
N GLY A 86 -12.97 -6.60 2.98
CA GLY A 86 -11.66 -7.18 2.71
C GLY A 86 -11.53 -7.60 1.25
N ALA A 87 -10.81 -6.81 0.44
CA ALA A 87 -10.67 -7.09 -0.98
C ALA A 87 -9.40 -7.89 -1.29
N ALA A 88 -9.59 -9.01 -2.00
CA ALA A 88 -8.52 -9.83 -2.56
C ALA A 88 -8.82 -10.19 -4.02
N ARG A 89 -7.82 -10.70 -4.75
CA ARG A 89 -7.93 -10.97 -6.18
C ARG A 89 -8.82 -12.19 -6.53
N THR A 90 -9.05 -13.10 -5.57
CA THR A 90 -9.97 -14.24 -5.74
C THR A 90 -10.90 -14.34 -4.54
N GLN A 91 -12.07 -14.96 -4.75
CA GLN A 91 -13.06 -15.18 -3.70
C GLN A 91 -12.46 -15.98 -2.55
N GLU A 92 -11.79 -17.09 -2.84
CA GLU A 92 -11.14 -17.94 -1.84
C GLU A 92 -10.19 -17.15 -0.92
N LYS A 93 -9.34 -16.28 -1.50
CA LYS A 93 -8.41 -15.44 -0.73
C LYS A 93 -9.11 -14.39 0.11
N ALA A 94 -10.18 -13.80 -0.40
CA ALA A 94 -10.98 -12.83 0.34
C ALA A 94 -11.71 -13.51 1.50
N ASP A 95 -12.33 -14.67 1.26
CA ASP A 95 -13.04 -15.46 2.27
C ASP A 95 -12.09 -15.91 3.39
N SER A 96 -10.97 -16.54 3.02
CA SER A 96 -9.97 -17.01 3.98
C SER A 96 -9.44 -15.86 4.86
N ALA A 97 -9.12 -14.72 4.26
CA ALA A 97 -8.64 -13.56 4.99
C ALA A 97 -9.71 -13.02 5.96
N CYS A 98 -10.94 -12.84 5.48
CA CYS A 98 -12.03 -12.33 6.30
C CYS A 98 -12.40 -13.28 7.45
N GLN A 99 -12.39 -14.60 7.22
CA GLN A 99 -12.64 -15.61 8.25
C GLN A 99 -11.55 -15.68 9.32
N SER A 100 -10.32 -15.30 8.97
CA SER A 100 -9.18 -15.30 9.92
C SER A 100 -9.20 -14.13 10.92
N VAL A 101 -10.08 -13.16 10.73
CA VAL A 101 -10.14 -11.93 11.50
C VAL A 101 -11.40 -11.88 12.36
N ALA A 102 -11.23 -11.64 13.66
CA ALA A 102 -12.36 -11.38 14.56
C ALA A 102 -12.94 -9.98 14.27
N GLY A 103 -14.28 -9.87 14.31
CA GLY A 103 -15.00 -8.63 14.04
C GLY A 103 -15.79 -8.67 12.74
N LYS A 104 -16.30 -7.52 12.32
CA LYS A 104 -17.19 -7.44 11.16
C LYS A 104 -16.40 -7.27 9.87
N THR A 105 -16.27 -8.34 9.11
CA THR A 105 -15.61 -8.35 7.80
C THR A 105 -16.57 -8.84 6.71
N THR A 106 -16.36 -8.41 5.48
CA THR A 106 -17.07 -8.92 4.29
C THR A 106 -16.05 -9.11 3.17
N PRO A 107 -15.94 -10.32 2.61
CA PRO A 107 -15.03 -10.60 1.52
C PRO A 107 -15.52 -9.94 0.22
N VAL A 108 -14.57 -9.35 -0.53
CA VAL A 108 -14.83 -8.71 -1.83
C VAL A 108 -13.77 -9.17 -2.84
N VAL A 109 -14.21 -9.59 -4.01
CA VAL A 109 -13.29 -9.89 -5.11
C VAL A 109 -12.93 -8.60 -5.83
N CYS A 110 -11.63 -8.30 -5.92
CA CYS A 110 -11.06 -7.18 -6.64
C CYS A 110 -9.70 -7.57 -7.24
N GLU A 111 -9.69 -8.06 -8.47
CA GLU A 111 -8.45 -8.27 -9.23
C GLU A 111 -8.08 -6.95 -9.92
N LEU A 112 -7.03 -6.30 -9.43
CA LEU A 112 -6.61 -4.98 -9.92
C LEU A 112 -6.04 -5.00 -11.34
N ALA A 113 -5.64 -6.18 -11.82
CA ALA A 113 -5.24 -6.38 -13.21
C ALA A 113 -6.43 -6.52 -14.17
N ASP A 114 -7.63 -6.73 -13.66
CA ASP A 114 -8.87 -6.78 -14.45
C ASP A 114 -9.66 -5.48 -14.23
N PHE A 115 -9.52 -4.52 -15.13
CA PHE A 115 -10.16 -3.20 -14.99
C PHE A 115 -11.69 -3.28 -15.00
N GLN A 116 -12.28 -4.20 -15.74
CA GLN A 116 -13.72 -4.44 -15.72
C GLN A 116 -14.14 -5.09 -14.39
N GLY A 117 -13.32 -6.03 -13.90
CA GLY A 117 -13.49 -6.62 -12.57
C GLY A 117 -13.41 -5.59 -11.44
N VAL A 118 -12.54 -4.59 -11.57
CA VAL A 118 -12.47 -3.47 -10.61
C VAL A 118 -13.76 -2.64 -10.63
N VAL A 119 -14.30 -2.32 -11.80
CA VAL A 119 -15.59 -1.62 -11.93
C VAL A 119 -16.72 -2.45 -11.32
N ALA A 120 -16.76 -3.76 -11.59
CA ALA A 120 -17.74 -4.68 -11.01
C ALA A 120 -17.60 -4.77 -9.49
N CYS A 121 -16.37 -4.77 -8.96
CA CYS A 121 -16.09 -4.69 -7.53
C CYS A 121 -16.72 -3.43 -6.92
N ALA A 122 -16.41 -2.27 -7.48
CA ALA A 122 -16.97 -1.00 -7.01
C ALA A 122 -18.52 -0.98 -7.07
N THR A 123 -19.11 -1.58 -8.08
CA THR A 123 -20.57 -1.73 -8.21
C THR A 123 -21.14 -2.57 -7.07
N ARG A 124 -20.53 -3.72 -6.76
CA ARG A 124 -20.94 -4.56 -5.61
C ARG A 124 -20.79 -3.82 -4.29
N VAL A 125 -19.71 -3.07 -4.10
CA VAL A 125 -19.50 -2.25 -2.89
C VAL A 125 -20.59 -1.18 -2.75
N LYS A 126 -20.94 -0.48 -3.83
CA LYS A 126 -22.04 0.50 -3.84
C LYS A 126 -23.41 -0.12 -3.56
N ALA A 127 -23.64 -1.33 -4.01
CA ALA A 127 -24.91 -2.06 -3.78
C ALA A 127 -25.14 -2.41 -2.28
N LEU A 128 -24.14 -2.28 -1.41
CA LEU A 128 -24.34 -2.39 0.03
C LEU A 128 -25.21 -1.24 0.61
N GLY A 129 -25.48 -0.21 -0.17
CA GLY A 129 -26.36 0.91 0.19
C GLY A 129 -25.85 1.77 1.36
N LYS A 130 -24.55 1.71 1.67
CA LYS A 130 -23.91 2.45 2.75
C LYS A 130 -22.80 3.36 2.23
N PRO A 131 -22.57 4.50 2.86
CA PRO A 131 -21.37 5.29 2.62
C PRO A 131 -20.10 4.45 2.85
N ILE A 132 -19.05 4.76 2.11
CA ILE A 132 -17.71 4.22 2.35
C ILE A 132 -16.91 5.30 3.05
N ASP A 133 -16.55 5.07 4.31
CA ASP A 133 -15.81 6.05 5.10
C ASP A 133 -14.32 6.07 4.69
N VAL A 134 -13.74 4.90 4.38
CA VAL A 134 -12.32 4.82 4.01
C VAL A 134 -12.11 3.83 2.86
N VAL A 135 -11.26 4.22 1.91
CA VAL A 135 -10.68 3.32 0.92
C VAL A 135 -9.16 3.29 1.14
N ILE A 136 -8.62 2.10 1.41
CA ILE A 136 -7.18 1.87 1.59
C ILE A 136 -6.64 1.09 0.38
N CYS A 137 -5.90 1.81 -0.48
CA CYS A 137 -5.21 1.28 -1.64
C CYS A 137 -3.88 0.66 -1.21
N ASN A 138 -3.93 -0.58 -0.68
CA ASN A 138 -2.79 -1.27 -0.11
C ASN A 138 -2.17 -2.31 -1.04
N ALA A 139 -2.96 -3.03 -1.82
CA ALA A 139 -2.45 -4.09 -2.69
C ALA A 139 -1.36 -3.61 -3.65
N ALA A 140 -0.34 -4.42 -3.84
CA ALA A 140 0.71 -4.15 -4.81
C ALA A 140 1.41 -5.43 -5.28
N VAL A 141 2.01 -5.35 -6.44
CA VAL A 141 3.02 -6.29 -6.94
C VAL A 141 4.37 -5.56 -7.02
N SER A 142 5.47 -6.29 -6.82
CA SER A 142 6.82 -5.73 -6.80
C SER A 142 7.79 -6.70 -7.46
N GLU A 143 8.84 -6.17 -8.08
CA GLU A 143 9.99 -6.89 -8.60
C GLU A 143 9.58 -8.09 -9.48
N ILE A 144 8.68 -7.87 -10.44
CA ILE A 144 8.32 -8.89 -11.43
C ILE A 144 9.50 -8.97 -12.42
N PRO A 145 10.24 -10.10 -12.47
CA PRO A 145 11.53 -10.14 -13.18
C PRO A 145 11.40 -10.03 -14.69
N GLU A 146 10.28 -10.49 -15.24
CA GLU A 146 10.00 -10.45 -16.68
C GLU A 146 8.89 -9.46 -16.99
N LEU A 147 9.01 -8.75 -18.11
CA LEU A 147 7.95 -7.86 -18.55
C LEU A 147 6.63 -8.61 -18.73
N ARG A 148 5.61 -8.18 -17.99
CA ARG A 148 4.22 -8.61 -18.14
C ARG A 148 3.35 -7.39 -18.38
N GLN A 149 2.30 -7.58 -19.14
CA GLN A 149 1.38 -6.49 -19.50
C GLN A 149 -0.07 -6.87 -19.24
N VAL A 150 -0.88 -5.86 -18.92
CA VAL A 150 -2.33 -5.91 -18.84
C VAL A 150 -2.86 -4.84 -19.79
N ASN A 151 -3.62 -5.24 -20.80
CA ASN A 151 -4.16 -4.32 -21.82
C ASN A 151 -3.07 -3.41 -22.44
N GLY A 152 -1.87 -3.95 -22.67
CA GLY A 152 -0.75 -3.22 -23.22
C GLY A 152 0.01 -2.30 -22.24
N ILE A 153 -0.39 -2.28 -20.97
CA ILE A 153 0.25 -1.52 -19.89
C ILE A 153 1.11 -2.46 -19.04
N GLU A 154 2.28 -2.01 -18.63
CA GLU A 154 3.17 -2.75 -17.73
C GLU A 154 2.44 -3.14 -16.42
N MET A 155 2.68 -4.36 -15.93
CA MET A 155 1.92 -5.00 -14.86
C MET A 155 1.97 -4.24 -13.54
N HIS A 156 3.13 -3.69 -13.13
CA HIS A 156 3.19 -2.90 -11.89
C HIS A 156 2.33 -1.64 -12.04
N PHE A 157 2.40 -0.94 -13.17
CA PHE A 157 1.63 0.27 -13.40
C PHE A 157 0.13 -0.01 -13.48
N ALA A 158 -0.26 -1.09 -14.16
CA ALA A 158 -1.64 -1.53 -14.27
C ALA A 158 -2.23 -1.84 -12.88
N VAL A 159 -1.55 -2.66 -12.08
CA VAL A 159 -2.06 -3.14 -10.77
C VAL A 159 -1.93 -2.07 -9.68
N ASN A 160 -0.72 -1.53 -9.48
CA ASN A 160 -0.44 -0.69 -8.34
C ASN A 160 -1.04 0.72 -8.46
N HIS A 161 -1.25 1.18 -9.70
CA HIS A 161 -1.76 2.52 -9.95
C HIS A 161 -3.13 2.52 -10.63
N LEU A 162 -3.25 2.02 -11.86
CA LEU A 162 -4.49 2.16 -12.63
C LEU A 162 -5.68 1.43 -12.01
N GLY A 163 -5.48 0.20 -11.51
CA GLY A 163 -6.54 -0.52 -10.79
C GLY A 163 -7.09 0.26 -9.60
N HIS A 164 -6.21 0.85 -8.78
CA HIS A 164 -6.63 1.70 -7.67
C HIS A 164 -7.23 3.03 -8.12
N PHE A 165 -6.69 3.63 -9.18
CA PHE A 165 -7.25 4.85 -9.77
C PHE A 165 -8.71 4.63 -10.18
N ILE A 166 -9.00 3.53 -10.89
CA ILE A 166 -10.36 3.16 -11.30
C ILE A 166 -11.23 2.94 -10.06
N LEU A 167 -10.77 2.12 -9.10
CA LEU A 167 -11.54 1.79 -7.90
C LEU A 167 -11.95 3.03 -7.11
N VAL A 168 -11.00 3.93 -6.82
CA VAL A 168 -11.27 5.15 -6.05
C VAL A 168 -12.22 6.07 -6.79
N ASN A 169 -12.03 6.27 -8.10
CA ASN A 169 -12.92 7.13 -8.89
C ASN A 169 -14.36 6.56 -8.95
N GLN A 170 -14.52 5.24 -9.06
CA GLN A 170 -15.83 4.57 -9.02
C GLN A 170 -16.53 4.71 -7.66
N LEU A 171 -15.77 4.84 -6.57
CA LEU A 171 -16.29 4.95 -5.19
C LEU A 171 -16.37 6.39 -4.68
N LEU A 172 -15.97 7.39 -5.48
CA LEU A 172 -15.84 8.76 -5.01
C LEU A 172 -17.17 9.36 -4.51
N ALA A 173 -18.29 9.00 -5.14
CA ALA A 173 -19.62 9.42 -4.68
C ALA A 173 -19.95 8.81 -3.30
N SER A 174 -19.62 7.53 -3.06
CA SER A 174 -19.82 6.87 -1.77
C SER A 174 -18.93 7.47 -0.67
N LEU A 175 -17.69 7.84 -1.01
CA LEU A 175 -16.79 8.55 -0.10
C LEU A 175 -17.33 9.94 0.27
N ARG A 176 -17.92 10.66 -0.69
CA ARG A 176 -18.53 11.99 -0.44
C ARG A 176 -19.80 11.92 0.39
N ALA A 177 -20.50 10.79 0.37
CA ALA A 177 -21.69 10.56 1.19
C ALA A 177 -21.36 10.26 2.66
N ALA A 178 -20.11 9.93 2.98
CA ALA A 178 -19.66 9.73 4.36
C ALA A 178 -19.47 11.07 5.09
N ASP A 179 -19.57 11.05 6.43
CA ASP A 179 -19.32 12.24 7.26
C ASP A 179 -17.90 12.77 7.09
N GLN A 180 -16.93 11.86 6.98
CA GLN A 180 -15.53 12.14 6.69
C GLN A 180 -14.96 11.03 5.82
N GLY A 181 -15.01 11.21 4.51
CA GLY A 181 -14.42 10.26 3.57
C GLY A 181 -12.90 10.32 3.58
N ARG A 182 -12.22 9.18 3.46
CA ARG A 182 -10.75 9.11 3.43
C ARG A 182 -10.27 8.17 2.33
N VAL A 183 -9.28 8.61 1.57
CA VAL A 183 -8.50 7.76 0.66
C VAL A 183 -7.08 7.67 1.19
N VAL A 184 -6.60 6.46 1.44
CA VAL A 184 -5.24 6.18 1.89
C VAL A 184 -4.55 5.37 0.80
N VAL A 185 -3.45 5.91 0.25
CA VAL A 185 -2.72 5.29 -0.87
C VAL A 185 -1.33 4.89 -0.40
N LEU A 186 -1.00 3.60 -0.48
CA LEU A 186 0.33 3.13 -0.10
C LEU A 186 1.36 3.46 -1.18
N SER A 187 2.20 4.45 -0.89
CA SER A 187 3.39 4.82 -1.64
C SER A 187 4.65 4.19 -0.99
N SER A 188 5.83 4.67 -1.35
CA SER A 188 7.11 4.22 -0.77
C SER A 188 8.20 5.27 -1.02
N THR A 189 9.25 5.27 -0.20
CA THR A 189 10.46 6.04 -0.45
C THR A 189 11.17 5.60 -1.74
N ILE A 190 10.95 4.35 -2.20
CA ILE A 190 11.46 3.84 -3.49
C ILE A 190 11.06 4.73 -4.68
N ARG A 191 9.99 5.53 -4.57
CA ARG A 191 9.59 6.50 -5.61
C ARG A 191 10.71 7.45 -6.03
N LYS A 192 11.73 7.66 -5.17
CA LYS A 192 12.91 8.47 -5.48
C LYS A 192 13.82 7.82 -6.53
N GLN A 193 13.63 6.54 -6.82
CA GLN A 193 14.35 5.77 -7.84
C GLN A 193 13.55 5.66 -9.15
N ALA A 194 12.42 6.36 -9.26
CA ALA A 194 11.75 6.54 -10.56
C ALA A 194 12.68 7.31 -11.52
N SER A 195 12.36 7.22 -12.81
CA SER A 195 13.09 7.98 -13.85
C SER A 195 13.16 9.48 -13.50
N GLU A 196 14.23 10.16 -13.91
CA GLU A 196 14.37 11.61 -13.76
C GLU A 196 13.23 12.39 -14.44
N THR A 197 12.66 11.82 -15.51
CA THR A 197 11.49 12.37 -16.20
C THR A 197 10.17 12.13 -15.43
N GLY A 198 10.21 11.36 -14.34
CA GLY A 198 9.03 11.00 -13.52
C GLY A 198 8.27 9.82 -14.09
N ILE A 199 7.02 10.03 -14.54
CA ILE A 199 6.22 9.00 -15.18
C ILE A 199 6.58 8.94 -16.67
N GLU A 200 7.04 7.79 -17.13
CA GLU A 200 7.42 7.53 -18.52
C GLU A 200 6.17 7.27 -19.38
N PHE A 201 5.42 8.32 -19.69
CA PHE A 201 4.13 8.20 -20.42
C PHE A 201 4.28 7.56 -21.79
N ASP A 202 5.43 7.74 -22.45
CA ASP A 202 5.73 7.16 -23.76
C ASP A 202 6.11 5.66 -23.65
N ASN A 203 6.36 5.16 -22.44
CA ASN A 203 6.76 3.79 -22.17
C ASN A 203 5.90 3.09 -21.11
N LEU A 204 4.63 3.46 -20.97
CA LEU A 204 3.70 2.78 -20.04
C LEU A 204 3.55 1.28 -20.35
N SER A 205 3.91 0.85 -21.55
CA SER A 205 3.96 -0.56 -21.93
C SER A 205 5.13 -1.33 -21.30
N GLY A 206 6.18 -0.63 -20.87
CA GLY A 206 7.43 -1.20 -20.38
C GLY A 206 8.27 -1.87 -21.46
N LYS A 207 7.94 -1.72 -22.77
CA LYS A 207 8.62 -2.41 -23.86
C LYS A 207 10.05 -1.91 -24.13
N HIS A 208 10.34 -0.68 -23.72
CA HIS A 208 11.65 -0.08 -23.87
C HIS A 208 12.40 -0.15 -22.56
N ASP A 209 13.50 -0.90 -22.52
CA ASP A 209 14.43 -0.99 -21.41
C ASP A 209 13.73 -1.30 -20.06
N TYR A 210 13.04 -2.45 -20.01
CA TYR A 210 12.32 -2.88 -18.80
C TYR A 210 13.28 -3.16 -17.66
N ASP A 211 13.08 -2.48 -16.53
CA ASP A 211 13.71 -2.75 -15.25
C ASP A 211 12.61 -2.87 -14.17
N PRO A 212 12.53 -4.01 -13.46
CA PRO A 212 11.45 -4.25 -12.48
C PRO A 212 11.49 -3.28 -11.30
N GLY A 213 12.67 -2.86 -10.83
CA GLY A 213 12.83 -1.91 -9.74
C GLY A 213 12.35 -0.52 -10.13
N ARG A 214 12.78 -0.03 -11.32
CA ARG A 214 12.34 1.25 -11.87
C ARG A 214 10.83 1.26 -12.15
N ALA A 215 10.29 0.18 -12.75
CA ALA A 215 8.85 0.02 -12.98
C ALA A 215 8.06 0.11 -11.68
N TYR A 216 8.50 -0.59 -10.62
CA TYR A 216 7.89 -0.50 -9.29
C TYR A 216 8.01 0.90 -8.69
N ALA A 217 9.20 1.52 -8.77
CA ALA A 217 9.44 2.88 -8.25
C ALA A 217 8.52 3.91 -8.92
N GLN A 218 8.34 3.82 -10.24
CA GLN A 218 7.42 4.66 -11.01
C GLN A 218 5.98 4.54 -10.48
N THR A 219 5.51 3.33 -10.15
CA THR A 219 4.15 3.17 -9.61
C THR A 219 3.98 3.81 -8.23
N LYS A 220 5.04 3.80 -7.40
CA LYS A 220 5.02 4.46 -6.09
C LYS A 220 5.08 5.99 -6.21
N LEU A 221 5.71 6.51 -7.23
CA LEU A 221 5.62 7.93 -7.62
C LEU A 221 4.19 8.25 -8.08
N ALA A 222 3.63 7.48 -9.00
CA ALA A 222 2.26 7.66 -9.49
C ALA A 222 1.22 7.62 -8.36
N ALA A 223 1.37 6.71 -7.40
CA ALA A 223 0.52 6.62 -6.20
C ALA A 223 0.57 7.91 -5.35
N GLY A 224 1.77 8.47 -5.14
CA GLY A 224 1.95 9.73 -4.42
C GLY A 224 1.30 10.91 -5.16
N LEU A 225 1.56 11.02 -6.47
CA LEU A 225 0.98 12.07 -7.32
C LEU A 225 -0.54 11.98 -7.42
N PHE A 226 -1.08 10.76 -7.54
CA PHE A 226 -2.53 10.54 -7.52
C PHE A 226 -3.15 11.03 -6.23
N SER A 227 -2.58 10.64 -5.08
CA SER A 227 -3.10 11.09 -3.79
C SER A 227 -3.04 12.60 -3.63
N TYR A 228 -1.95 13.23 -4.04
CA TYR A 228 -1.77 14.68 -3.99
C TYR A 228 -2.79 15.42 -4.87
N GLU A 229 -2.93 14.99 -6.13
CA GLU A 229 -3.88 15.63 -7.05
C GLU A 229 -5.34 15.41 -6.60
N LEU A 230 -5.64 14.19 -6.09
CA LEU A 230 -6.96 13.90 -5.55
C LEU A 230 -7.27 14.81 -4.35
N ALA A 231 -6.32 15.02 -3.44
CA ALA A 231 -6.49 15.94 -2.30
C ALA A 231 -6.79 17.37 -2.76
N LYS A 232 -6.11 17.85 -3.83
CA LYS A 232 -6.40 19.18 -4.42
C LYS A 232 -7.82 19.27 -4.96
N ARG A 233 -8.26 18.24 -5.72
CA ARG A 233 -9.62 18.18 -6.31
C ARG A 233 -10.72 18.04 -5.27
N LEU A 234 -10.39 17.52 -4.10
CA LEU A 234 -11.33 17.36 -2.99
C LEU A 234 -11.32 18.53 -2.01
N LYS A 235 -10.50 19.57 -2.25
CA LYS A 235 -10.46 20.76 -1.42
C LYS A 235 -11.85 21.38 -1.27
N GLY A 236 -12.25 21.70 -0.04
CA GLY A 236 -13.58 22.22 0.29
C GLY A 236 -14.66 21.14 0.48
N THR A 237 -14.32 19.86 0.30
CA THR A 237 -15.21 18.73 0.66
C THR A 237 -14.79 18.11 1.99
N ARG A 238 -15.59 17.16 2.50
CA ARG A 238 -15.27 16.37 3.71
C ARG A 238 -14.40 15.13 3.41
N VAL A 239 -13.91 14.98 2.18
CA VAL A 239 -13.08 13.84 1.78
C VAL A 239 -11.61 14.26 1.72
N THR A 240 -10.74 13.46 2.33
CA THR A 240 -9.28 13.67 2.29
C THR A 240 -8.59 12.56 1.52
N SER A 241 -7.43 12.85 0.95
CA SER A 241 -6.54 11.85 0.34
C SER A 241 -5.12 12.03 0.87
N ASN A 242 -4.53 10.93 1.33
CA ASN A 242 -3.18 10.91 1.86
C ASN A 242 -2.39 9.72 1.30
N SER A 243 -1.12 9.95 0.99
CA SER A 243 -0.19 8.87 0.66
C SER A 243 0.67 8.52 1.88
N VAL A 244 0.91 7.22 2.08
CA VAL A 244 1.65 6.70 3.24
C VAL A 244 2.82 5.85 2.76
N HIS A 245 4.00 6.06 3.36
CA HIS A 245 5.12 5.13 3.29
C HIS A 245 5.13 4.29 4.57
N PRO A 246 4.90 2.98 4.48
CA PRO A 246 4.73 2.13 5.66
C PRO A 246 6.06 1.72 6.34
N GLY A 247 7.20 2.20 5.86
CA GLY A 247 8.51 1.69 6.25
C GLY A 247 8.95 0.49 5.41
N VAL A 248 10.06 -0.13 5.78
CA VAL A 248 10.54 -1.38 5.18
C VAL A 248 10.02 -2.54 6.03
N ILE A 249 8.98 -3.18 5.55
CA ILE A 249 8.27 -4.24 6.27
C ILE A 249 8.47 -5.56 5.52
N ASN A 250 8.90 -6.59 6.24
CA ASN A 250 9.02 -7.92 5.68
C ASN A 250 7.63 -8.56 5.49
N THR A 251 7.17 -8.60 4.25
CA THR A 251 5.87 -9.16 3.87
C THR A 251 6.00 -9.97 2.57
N ASN A 252 4.92 -10.62 2.17
CA ASN A 252 4.85 -11.36 0.90
C ASN A 252 5.06 -10.49 -0.36
N ILE A 253 5.17 -9.16 -0.25
CA ILE A 253 5.55 -8.30 -1.37
C ILE A 253 6.97 -8.60 -1.84
N ASN A 254 7.83 -9.04 -0.92
CA ASN A 254 9.24 -9.37 -1.17
C ASN A 254 9.44 -10.75 -1.82
N ARG A 255 8.36 -11.44 -2.23
CA ARG A 255 8.45 -12.83 -2.77
C ARG A 255 9.35 -12.94 -3.99
N ASN A 256 9.39 -11.90 -4.84
CA ASN A 256 10.20 -11.86 -6.06
C ASN A 256 11.62 -11.31 -5.83
N TYR A 257 11.94 -10.84 -4.63
CA TYR A 257 13.26 -10.30 -4.32
C TYR A 257 14.32 -11.41 -4.45
N SER A 258 15.49 -11.03 -4.94
CA SER A 258 16.67 -11.91 -4.91
C SER A 258 17.01 -12.30 -3.47
N ALA A 259 17.77 -13.38 -3.29
CA ALA A 259 18.23 -13.81 -1.97
C ALA A 259 19.00 -12.70 -1.23
N PHE A 260 19.80 -11.92 -1.96
CA PHE A 260 20.53 -10.76 -1.43
C PHE A 260 19.58 -9.67 -0.95
N MET A 261 18.58 -9.30 -1.77
CA MET A 261 17.59 -8.27 -1.40
C MET A 261 16.73 -8.71 -0.21
N LYS A 262 16.37 -10.00 -0.12
CA LYS A 262 15.67 -10.54 1.07
C LYS A 262 16.52 -10.45 2.33
N PHE A 263 17.82 -10.65 2.22
CA PHE A 263 18.76 -10.54 3.34
C PHE A 263 18.89 -9.09 3.84
N VAL A 264 18.88 -8.11 2.93
CA VAL A 264 18.99 -6.67 3.29
C VAL A 264 17.68 -6.10 3.84
N ALA A 265 16.53 -6.69 3.45
CA ALA A 265 15.20 -6.25 3.89
C ALA A 265 14.74 -6.87 5.23
N CYS A 266 15.52 -7.80 5.80
CA CYS A 266 15.35 -8.34 7.15
C CYS A 266 16.29 -7.66 8.14
#